data_31c159334ef240e283dbfd53162aa0d6
#
_entry.id   31c159334ef240e283dbfd53162aa0d6
#
_cell.length_a   1.000
_cell.length_b   1.000
_cell.length_c   1.000
_cell.angle_alpha   90.00
_cell.angle_beta   90.00
_cell.angle_gamma   90.00
#
_symmetry.space_group_name_H-M   'P 1'
#
loop_
_entity.id
_entity.type
_entity.pdbx_description
1 polymer ?
#
loop_
_entity_poly.entity_id
_entity_poly.type
_entity_poly.pdbx_seq_one_letter_code
_entity_poly.pdbx_strand_id
1 'polypeptide(L)'
;TEDGAYAYVEPTLVGRGALESSVPANNNLISLTGNHIGTLSFYGQGAGKYPTGTSVIQDVLDIENGWKFSVKSEKNDVSVDNRLEAHRYYVRENGSRKITGPLSVTEAHKLASESSDEHFFMAGIRE
;
A
#
# COMPACT_ATOMS: atom_id res chain seq x y z
N THR A 1 -10.34 -5.16 -10.42
CA THR A 1 -11.13 -4.59 -11.53
C THR A 1 -11.56 -5.71 -12.48
N GLU A 2 -12.54 -5.46 -13.36
CA GLU A 2 -12.95 -6.42 -14.40
C GLU A 2 -11.78 -6.76 -15.34
N ASP A 3 -10.81 -5.86 -15.46
CA ASP A 3 -9.64 -5.99 -16.32
C ASP A 3 -8.44 -6.69 -15.67
N GLY A 4 -8.50 -7.02 -14.39
CA GLY A 4 -7.41 -7.65 -13.65
C GLY A 4 -7.13 -7.04 -12.28
N ALA A 5 -5.97 -7.36 -11.72
CA ALA A 5 -5.50 -6.84 -10.45
C ALA A 5 -4.18 -6.06 -10.62
N TYR A 6 -3.94 -5.11 -9.72
CA TYR A 6 -2.64 -4.48 -9.55
C TYR A 6 -2.25 -4.46 -8.07
N ALA A 7 -0.95 -4.49 -7.80
CA ALA A 7 -0.40 -4.45 -6.44
C ALA A 7 0.98 -3.79 -6.44
N TYR A 8 1.16 -2.78 -5.60
CA TYR A 8 2.42 -2.05 -5.51
C TYR A 8 2.62 -1.46 -4.13
N VAL A 9 3.85 -1.06 -3.84
CA VAL A 9 4.22 -0.34 -2.61
C VAL A 9 5.04 0.88 -3.02
N GLU A 10 4.61 2.06 -2.59
CA GLU A 10 5.31 3.32 -2.89
C GLU A 10 5.00 4.40 -1.84
N PRO A 11 5.87 5.41 -1.67
CA PRO A 11 5.51 6.63 -0.97
C PRO A 11 4.32 7.30 -1.64
N THR A 12 3.34 7.75 -0.84
CA THR A 12 2.14 8.38 -1.37
C THR A 12 1.83 9.67 -0.64
N LEU A 13 1.59 10.74 -1.39
CA LEU A 13 1.09 12.01 -0.88
C LEU A 13 -0.44 11.96 -0.86
N VAL A 14 -1.00 12.18 0.31
CA VAL A 14 -2.45 12.23 0.53
C VAL A 14 -2.88 13.60 0.99
N GLY A 15 -4.10 14.00 0.65
CA GLY A 15 -4.69 15.27 1.11
C GLY A 15 -4.82 15.29 2.64
N ARG A 16 -4.77 16.49 3.25
CA ARG A 16 -4.89 16.66 4.71
C ARG A 16 -6.21 16.14 5.30
N GLY A 17 -7.26 16.03 4.48
CA GLY A 17 -8.55 15.49 4.88
C GLY A 17 -8.66 13.97 4.77
N ALA A 18 -7.67 13.29 4.20
CA ALA A 18 -7.65 11.84 4.11
C ALA A 18 -7.41 11.21 5.49
N LEU A 19 -8.06 10.10 5.77
CA LEU A 19 -7.93 9.39 7.04
C LEU A 19 -6.48 8.94 7.27
N GLU A 20 -5.79 8.52 6.21
CA GLU A 20 -4.39 8.12 6.18
C GLU A 20 -3.44 9.23 6.66
N SER A 21 -3.79 10.51 6.41
CA SER A 21 -2.97 11.64 6.84
C SER A 21 -2.92 11.84 8.35
N SER A 22 -3.82 11.19 9.09
CA SER A 22 -3.96 11.29 10.54
C SER A 22 -3.37 10.11 11.30
N VAL A 23 -2.66 9.19 10.60
CA VAL A 23 -2.06 7.99 11.20
C VAL A 23 -0.66 8.32 11.75
N PRO A 24 -0.48 8.44 13.08
CA PRO A 24 0.80 8.83 13.66
C PRO A 24 1.68 7.62 14.02
N ALA A 25 2.98 7.86 14.04
CA ALA A 25 4.02 6.98 14.60
C ALA A 25 3.95 5.53 14.10
N ASN A 26 3.75 4.57 15.02
CA ASN A 26 3.73 3.13 14.75
C ASN A 26 2.31 2.57 14.51
N ASN A 27 1.33 3.43 14.33
CA ASN A 27 0.00 2.99 13.96
C ASN A 27 -0.09 2.68 12.47
N ASN A 28 -0.95 1.76 12.14
CA ASN A 28 -1.30 1.36 10.79
C ASN A 28 -2.78 1.61 10.53
N LEU A 29 -3.10 1.89 9.29
CA LEU A 29 -4.46 1.97 8.79
C LEU A 29 -4.58 1.02 7.59
N ILE A 30 -5.58 0.16 7.61
CA ILE A 30 -5.96 -0.68 6.48
C ILE A 30 -7.35 -0.26 6.06
N SER A 31 -7.50 0.17 4.82
CA SER A 31 -8.81 0.54 4.26
C SER A 31 -9.20 -0.46 3.16
N LEU A 32 -10.42 -0.96 3.26
CA LEU A 32 -11.05 -1.84 2.28
C LEU A 32 -12.23 -1.10 1.67
N THR A 33 -12.24 -0.94 0.36
CA THR A 33 -13.35 -0.29 -0.35
C THR A 33 -14.00 -1.29 -1.31
N GLY A 34 -15.30 -1.37 -1.26
CA GLY A 34 -16.08 -2.22 -2.15
C GLY A 34 -17.42 -1.59 -2.52
N ASN A 35 -17.97 -2.01 -3.65
CA ASN A 35 -19.16 -1.42 -4.25
C ASN A 35 -20.40 -1.45 -3.34
N HIS A 36 -20.51 -2.46 -2.48
CA HIS A 36 -21.67 -2.64 -1.60
C HIS A 36 -21.41 -2.23 -0.14
N ILE A 37 -20.16 -2.29 0.31
CA ILE A 37 -19.80 -2.03 1.70
C ILE A 37 -19.27 -0.60 1.92
N GLY A 38 -19.03 0.17 0.84
CA GLY A 38 -18.32 1.44 0.94
C GLY A 38 -16.89 1.23 1.41
N THR A 39 -16.40 2.12 2.27
CA THR A 39 -15.05 2.03 2.84
C THR A 39 -15.12 1.63 4.31
N LEU A 40 -14.45 0.54 4.64
CA LEU A 40 -14.17 0.10 6.01
C LEU A 40 -12.70 0.34 6.32
N SER A 41 -12.42 0.88 7.50
CA SER A 41 -11.04 1.12 7.92
C SER A 41 -10.75 0.46 9.27
N PHE A 42 -9.59 -0.18 9.34
CA PHE A 42 -9.06 -0.81 10.54
C PHE A 42 -7.82 -0.04 10.97
N TYR A 43 -7.85 0.46 12.19
CA TYR A 43 -6.78 1.29 12.74
C TYR A 43 -6.23 0.66 14.01
N GLY A 44 -4.90 0.64 14.15
CA GLY A 44 -4.25 0.12 15.35
C GLY A 44 -2.74 0.15 15.27
N GLN A 45 -2.10 -0.28 16.35
CA GLN A 45 -0.65 -0.41 16.40
C GLN A 45 -0.21 -1.66 15.63
N GLY A 46 0.54 -1.46 14.53
CA GLY A 46 1.08 -2.56 13.72
C GLY A 46 2.50 -2.95 14.09
N ALA A 47 3.20 -2.10 14.86
CA ALA A 47 4.59 -2.32 15.25
C ALA A 47 4.81 -1.96 16.72
N GLY A 48 5.88 -2.51 17.30
CA GLY A 48 6.27 -2.29 18.68
C GLY A 48 6.30 -3.58 19.51
N LYS A 49 7.01 -3.52 20.64
CA LYS A 49 7.27 -4.69 21.50
C LYS A 49 5.98 -5.41 21.94
N TYR A 50 5.00 -4.65 22.41
CA TYR A 50 3.76 -5.24 22.96
C TYR A 50 2.79 -5.71 21.87
N PRO A 51 2.46 -4.93 20.84
CA PRO A 51 1.58 -5.42 19.78
C PRO A 51 2.12 -6.67 19.08
N THR A 52 3.41 -6.68 18.74
CA THR A 52 4.05 -7.85 18.11
C THR A 52 4.06 -9.06 19.05
N GLY A 53 4.41 -8.85 20.33
CA GLY A 53 4.41 -9.93 21.32
C GLY A 53 3.01 -10.52 21.55
N THR A 54 1.98 -9.69 21.56
CA THR A 54 0.59 -10.14 21.68
C THR A 54 0.18 -11.01 20.49
N SER A 55 0.54 -10.61 19.26
CA SER A 55 0.25 -11.40 18.06
C SER A 55 0.91 -12.78 18.10
N VAL A 56 2.18 -12.84 18.50
CA VAL A 56 2.90 -14.12 18.63
C VAL A 56 2.25 -15.04 19.68
N ILE A 57 1.86 -14.48 20.83
CA ILE A 57 1.17 -15.26 21.87
C ILE A 57 -0.19 -15.75 21.37
N GLN A 58 -0.93 -14.92 20.64
CA GLN A 58 -2.21 -15.30 20.05
C GLN A 58 -2.05 -16.46 19.06
N ASP A 59 -1.05 -16.42 18.19
CA ASP A 59 -0.74 -17.51 17.26
C ASP A 59 -0.44 -18.82 17.98
N VAL A 60 0.31 -18.77 19.10
CA VAL A 60 0.60 -19.96 19.92
C VAL A 60 -0.69 -20.53 20.53
N LEU A 61 -1.55 -19.69 21.09
CA LEU A 61 -2.84 -20.12 21.66
C LEU A 61 -3.76 -20.71 20.61
N ASP A 62 -3.79 -20.11 19.42
CA ASP A 62 -4.58 -20.60 18.30
C ASP A 62 -4.13 -21.98 17.84
N ILE A 63 -2.81 -22.22 17.76
CA ILE A 63 -2.25 -23.53 17.44
C ILE A 63 -2.60 -24.56 18.52
N GLU A 64 -2.48 -24.19 19.80
CA GLU A 64 -2.81 -25.08 20.92
C GLU A 64 -4.30 -25.47 20.92
N ASN A 65 -5.18 -24.52 20.57
CA ASN A 65 -6.61 -24.76 20.41
C ASN A 65 -6.98 -25.49 19.11
N GLY A 66 -6.01 -25.89 18.31
CA GLY A 66 -6.21 -26.65 17.08
C GLY A 66 -6.72 -25.80 15.91
N TRP A 67 -6.64 -24.47 16.01
CA TRP A 67 -7.00 -23.58 14.91
C TRP A 67 -6.01 -23.76 13.76
N LYS A 68 -6.54 -23.95 12.55
CA LYS A 68 -5.72 -24.10 11.34
C LYS A 68 -6.08 -23.01 10.37
N PHE A 69 -5.08 -22.24 9.98
CA PHE A 69 -5.26 -21.29 8.89
C PHE A 69 -5.50 -22.07 7.59
N SER A 70 -6.66 -21.90 7.02
CA SER A 70 -7.04 -22.53 5.75
C SER A 70 -7.47 -21.42 4.79
N VAL A 71 -6.63 -21.13 3.80
CA VAL A 71 -7.05 -20.35 2.64
C VAL A 71 -7.60 -21.34 1.61
N LYS A 72 -8.90 -21.31 1.37
CA LYS A 72 -9.43 -21.90 0.15
C LYS A 72 -9.01 -21.00 -1.02
N SER A 73 -7.85 -21.29 -1.57
CA SER A 73 -7.45 -20.68 -2.83
C SER A 73 -8.23 -21.40 -3.93
N GLU A 74 -9.35 -20.84 -4.33
CA GLU A 74 -9.79 -21.08 -5.70
C GLU A 74 -8.69 -20.46 -6.56
N LYS A 75 -8.05 -21.29 -7.38
CA LYS A 75 -7.05 -20.82 -8.35
C LYS A 75 -7.77 -20.00 -9.42
N ASN A 76 -8.06 -18.76 -9.12
CA ASN A 76 -8.36 -17.78 -10.13
C ASN A 76 -7.01 -17.28 -10.64
N ASP A 77 -6.67 -17.57 -11.86
CA ASP A 77 -5.47 -17.05 -12.54
C ASP A 77 -5.64 -15.54 -12.82
N VAL A 78 -5.70 -14.75 -11.76
CA VAL A 78 -5.71 -13.29 -11.87
C VAL A 78 -4.27 -12.84 -12.02
N SER A 79 -3.92 -12.36 -13.21
CA SER A 79 -2.61 -11.73 -13.43
C SER A 79 -2.56 -10.36 -12.77
N VAL A 80 -1.43 -10.05 -12.11
CA VAL A 80 -1.18 -8.70 -11.58
C VAL A 80 -0.48 -7.88 -12.67
N ASP A 81 -1.09 -6.76 -13.03
CA ASP A 81 -0.53 -5.83 -14.03
C ASP A 81 -0.60 -4.38 -13.51
N ASN A 82 0.54 -3.85 -13.11
CA ASN A 82 0.67 -2.49 -12.58
C ASN A 82 0.58 -1.39 -13.66
N ARG A 83 0.34 -1.74 -14.93
CA ARG A 83 -0.02 -0.79 -15.99
C ARG A 83 -1.49 -0.37 -15.92
N LEU A 84 -2.31 -1.14 -15.21
CA LEU A 84 -3.75 -0.87 -15.03
C LEU A 84 -4.03 0.29 -14.07
N GLU A 85 -3.04 0.69 -13.26
CA GLU A 85 -3.18 1.81 -12.34
C GLU A 85 -2.27 2.96 -12.77
N ALA A 86 -2.83 4.16 -12.88
CA ALA A 86 -2.11 5.36 -13.29
C ALA A 86 -2.54 6.56 -12.45
N HIS A 87 -1.56 7.33 -11.99
CA HIS A 87 -1.79 8.58 -11.26
C HIS A 87 -0.63 9.56 -11.47
N ARG A 88 -0.73 10.75 -10.91
CA ARG A 88 0.34 11.75 -10.97
C ARG A 88 1.36 11.48 -9.89
N TYR A 89 2.61 11.89 -10.15
CA TYR A 89 3.71 11.74 -9.21
C TYR A 89 4.37 13.08 -8.91
N TYR A 90 4.67 13.30 -7.65
CA TYR A 90 5.66 14.28 -7.25
C TYR A 90 7.05 13.68 -7.41
N VAL A 91 7.92 14.37 -8.14
CA VAL A 91 9.31 13.93 -8.37
C VAL A 91 10.25 15.04 -7.95
N ARG A 92 11.27 14.67 -7.18
CA ARG A 92 12.44 15.50 -6.87
C ARG A 92 13.67 14.81 -7.43
N GLU A 93 14.39 15.51 -8.32
CA GLU A 93 15.56 14.99 -9.00
C GLU A 93 16.51 16.14 -9.34
N ASN A 94 17.82 15.99 -9.07
CA ASN A 94 18.88 16.98 -9.33
C ASN A 94 18.52 18.39 -8.83
N GLY A 95 17.92 18.48 -7.62
CA GLY A 95 17.48 19.74 -7.02
C GLY A 95 16.19 20.32 -7.59
N SER A 96 15.70 19.81 -8.72
CA SER A 96 14.43 20.21 -9.33
C SER A 96 13.24 19.47 -8.71
N ARG A 97 12.07 20.10 -8.78
CA ARG A 97 10.81 19.52 -8.30
C ARG A 97 9.76 19.68 -9.37
N LYS A 98 9.04 18.59 -9.66
CA LYS A 98 7.97 18.62 -10.66
C LYS A 98 6.83 17.68 -10.25
N ILE A 99 5.66 17.94 -10.79
CA ILE A 99 4.53 17.00 -10.80
C ILE A 99 4.41 16.48 -12.23
N THR A 100 4.33 15.17 -12.38
CA THR A 100 4.17 14.54 -13.70
C THR A 100 2.74 14.65 -14.19
N GLY A 101 2.51 14.40 -15.47
CA GLY A 101 1.22 13.91 -15.95
C GLY A 101 0.91 12.53 -15.38
N PRO A 102 -0.26 11.95 -15.70
CA PRO A 102 -0.56 10.57 -15.34
C PRO A 102 0.47 9.60 -15.92
N LEU A 103 1.03 8.76 -15.08
CA LEU A 103 1.93 7.65 -15.44
C LEU A 103 1.37 6.38 -14.82
N SER A 104 1.46 5.26 -15.51
CA SER A 104 1.21 3.97 -14.88
C SER A 104 2.24 3.70 -13.79
N VAL A 105 1.88 2.88 -12.80
CA VAL A 105 2.81 2.48 -11.74
C VAL A 105 4.08 1.84 -12.32
N THR A 106 3.94 1.05 -13.38
CA THR A 106 5.09 0.44 -14.07
C THR A 106 6.03 1.49 -14.66
N GLU A 107 5.51 2.51 -15.35
CA GLU A 107 6.31 3.59 -15.92
C GLU A 107 6.99 4.43 -14.85
N ALA A 108 6.27 4.74 -13.77
CA ALA A 108 6.80 5.50 -12.65
C ALA A 108 7.95 4.76 -11.95
N HIS A 109 7.79 3.47 -11.66
CA HIS A 109 8.85 2.66 -11.05
C HIS A 109 10.06 2.50 -11.97
N LYS A 110 9.84 2.42 -13.30
CA LYS A 110 10.92 2.44 -14.28
C LYS A 110 11.69 3.76 -14.23
N LEU A 111 10.99 4.90 -14.24
CA LEU A 111 11.60 6.23 -14.10
C LEU A 111 12.46 6.32 -12.83
N ALA A 112 11.96 5.81 -11.70
CA ALA A 112 12.72 5.81 -10.45
C ALA A 112 13.97 4.93 -10.52
N SER A 113 13.90 3.78 -11.17
CA SER A 113 15.03 2.85 -11.31
C SER A 113 16.13 3.34 -12.27
N GLU A 114 15.81 4.23 -13.20
CA GLU A 114 16.72 4.80 -14.18
C GLU A 114 17.42 6.08 -13.68
N SER A 115 16.98 6.65 -12.56
CA SER A 115 17.61 7.84 -11.99
C SER A 115 18.98 7.51 -11.36
N SER A 116 19.98 8.34 -11.65
CA SER A 116 21.31 8.28 -11.04
C SER A 116 21.49 9.30 -9.90
N ASP A 117 20.47 10.06 -9.54
CA ASP A 117 20.51 11.03 -8.44
C ASP A 117 20.38 10.31 -7.09
N GLU A 118 21.42 10.38 -6.24
CA GLU A 118 21.40 9.80 -4.88
C GLU A 118 20.29 10.37 -3.99
N HIS A 119 19.79 11.56 -4.33
CA HIS A 119 18.71 12.24 -3.61
C HIS A 119 17.37 12.18 -4.35
N PHE A 120 17.25 11.28 -5.34
CA PHE A 120 15.99 11.07 -6.02
C PHE A 120 14.88 10.73 -5.03
N PHE A 121 13.74 11.35 -5.21
CA PHE A 121 12.54 11.02 -4.46
C PHE A 121 11.32 11.13 -5.36
N MET A 122 10.48 10.11 -5.30
CA MET A 122 9.20 10.08 -6.00
C MET A 122 8.10 9.60 -5.07
N ALA A 123 6.93 10.20 -5.18
CA ALA A 123 5.75 9.80 -4.44
C ALA A 123 4.50 9.94 -5.32
N GLY A 124 3.64 8.93 -5.30
CA GLY A 124 2.33 9.00 -5.93
C GLY A 124 1.45 10.07 -5.28
N ILE A 125 0.58 10.70 -6.05
CA ILE A 125 -0.40 11.69 -5.56
C ILE A 125 -1.77 11.06 -5.61
N ARG A 126 -2.37 10.88 -4.42
CA ARG A 126 -3.74 10.38 -4.28
C ARG A 126 -4.67 11.56 -3.94
N GLU A 127 -5.62 11.80 -4.85
CA GLU A 127 -6.66 12.85 -4.72
C GLU A 127 -7.92 12.33 -4.04
#